data_6a0c5790a0b89a338299a4cc54e1362f
#
_entry.id   6a0c5790a0b89a338299a4cc54e1362f
#
_cell.length_a   1.000
_cell.length_b   1.000
_cell.length_c   1.000
_cell.angle_alpha   90.00
_cell.angle_beta   90.00
_cell.angle_gamma   90.00
#
_symmetry.space_group_name_H-M   'P 1'
#
loop_
_entity.id
_entity.type
_entity.pdbx_description
1 polymer ?
#
loop_
_entity_poly.entity_id
_entity_poly.type
_entity_poly.pdbx_seq_one_letter_code
_entity_poly.pdbx_strand_id
1 'polypeptide(L)'
;LYFLKRFFYYFYEKKFYKRMNYDWSNKPSRIDIIQKLINLKKYNSYLEIGCDKNENFSKININKKVGVDPRTGGTHRMTSDTFFQKNKEFFDIIFLDGLHTYEQTINDIKNSLTYLNQNGIIIVHDCLPKKIWNQIVPRLYGHWNGDVWKAIVETRTFKNVDCYTCVADHGLGIILKRKNQNILLEKIDNFKSLKFSDYYNKHSLYMNPIEHRDLEQVVK
;
A
#
# COMPACT_ATOMS: atom_id res chain seq x y z
N LEU A 1 10.20 22.97 -16.30
CA LEU A 1 10.63 21.59 -15.95
C LEU A 1 9.50 20.58 -15.91
N TYR A 2 8.33 20.94 -15.34
CA TYR A 2 7.14 20.09 -15.21
C TYR A 2 6.53 19.74 -16.59
N PHE A 3 6.41 20.72 -17.48
CA PHE A 3 5.88 20.54 -18.84
C PHE A 3 6.79 19.63 -19.69
N LEU A 4 8.12 19.82 -19.59
CA LEU A 4 9.10 19.00 -20.30
C LEU A 4 9.09 17.55 -19.83
N LYS A 5 8.96 17.31 -18.51
CA LYS A 5 8.79 15.94 -17.98
C LYS A 5 7.50 15.30 -18.50
N ARG A 6 6.38 16.01 -18.49
CA ARG A 6 5.10 15.54 -19.02
C ARG A 6 5.20 15.15 -20.50
N PHE A 7 5.86 16.00 -21.31
CA PHE A 7 6.06 15.76 -22.73
C PHE A 7 6.97 14.53 -22.96
N PHE A 8 8.10 14.43 -22.23
CA PHE A 8 8.99 13.28 -22.28
C PHE A 8 8.28 11.96 -21.97
N TYR A 9 7.51 11.91 -20.90
CA TYR A 9 6.77 10.71 -20.52
C TYR A 9 5.67 10.37 -21.53
N TYR A 10 4.99 11.35 -22.12
CA TYR A 10 4.01 11.12 -23.18
C TYR A 10 4.63 10.41 -24.38
N PHE A 11 5.80 10.86 -24.84
CA PHE A 11 6.52 10.20 -25.94
C PHE A 11 7.08 8.83 -25.55
N TYR A 12 7.61 8.70 -24.35
CA TYR A 12 8.09 7.43 -23.83
C TYR A 12 6.96 6.40 -23.74
N GLU A 13 5.78 6.80 -23.27
CA GLU A 13 4.61 5.91 -23.23
C GLU A 13 4.14 5.53 -24.63
N LYS A 14 4.08 6.44 -25.60
CA LYS A 14 3.76 6.12 -27.00
C LYS A 14 4.71 5.10 -27.61
N LYS A 15 6.01 5.22 -27.34
CA LYS A 15 7.03 4.34 -27.92
C LYS A 15 7.14 3.01 -27.18
N PHE A 16 6.87 2.98 -25.89
CA PHE A 16 7.00 1.81 -25.01
C PHE A 16 5.74 1.58 -24.19
N TYR A 17 4.56 1.69 -24.81
CA TYR A 17 3.27 1.56 -24.13
C TYR A 17 3.15 0.22 -23.43
N LYS A 18 3.43 0.24 -22.11
CA LYS A 18 3.21 -0.87 -21.20
C LYS A 18 2.07 -0.50 -20.26
N ARG A 19 1.00 -1.25 -20.31
CA ARG A 19 -0.18 -1.05 -19.47
C ARG A 19 -0.57 -2.36 -18.82
N MET A 20 -0.80 -2.33 -17.50
CA MET A 20 -1.43 -3.43 -16.77
C MET A 20 -2.93 -3.39 -16.96
N ASN A 21 -3.52 -4.54 -17.26
CA ASN A 21 -4.96 -4.69 -17.48
C ASN A 21 -5.64 -5.07 -16.16
N TYR A 22 -5.90 -4.07 -15.31
CA TYR A 22 -6.74 -4.23 -14.13
C TYR A 22 -8.12 -3.63 -14.37
N ASP A 23 -9.15 -4.36 -14.00
CA ASP A 23 -10.51 -3.86 -13.92
C ASP A 23 -10.94 -3.85 -12.45
N TRP A 24 -11.34 -2.68 -11.96
CA TRP A 24 -11.78 -2.47 -10.59
C TRP A 24 -13.30 -2.44 -10.44
N SER A 25 -14.06 -2.39 -11.55
CA SER A 25 -15.50 -2.09 -11.58
C SER A 25 -16.35 -3.08 -10.79
N ASN A 26 -15.94 -4.35 -10.75
CA ASN A 26 -16.66 -5.43 -10.06
C ASN A 26 -15.87 -6.01 -8.88
N LYS A 27 -14.95 -5.22 -8.31
CA LYS A 27 -14.13 -5.65 -7.18
C LYS A 27 -14.46 -4.86 -5.93
N PRO A 28 -14.32 -5.46 -4.73
CA PRO A 28 -14.58 -4.76 -3.47
C PRO A 28 -13.65 -3.56 -3.30
N SER A 29 -14.16 -2.52 -2.65
CA SER A 29 -13.36 -1.37 -2.24
C SER A 29 -12.44 -1.71 -1.07
N ARG A 30 -11.45 -0.80 -0.79
CA ARG A 30 -10.63 -0.90 0.43
C ARG A 30 -11.46 -0.96 1.70
N ILE A 31 -12.59 -0.23 1.75
CA ILE A 31 -13.50 -0.25 2.89
C ILE A 31 -14.05 -1.65 3.12
N ASP A 32 -14.54 -2.29 2.05
CA ASP A 32 -15.12 -3.64 2.12
C ASP A 32 -14.06 -4.67 2.56
N ILE A 33 -12.84 -4.57 2.03
CA ILE A 33 -11.72 -5.44 2.38
C ILE A 33 -11.31 -5.25 3.85
N ILE A 34 -11.13 -4.02 4.29
CA ILE A 34 -10.76 -3.71 5.69
C ILE A 34 -11.83 -4.24 6.63
N GLN A 35 -13.11 -3.91 6.38
CA GLN A 35 -14.21 -4.34 7.23
C GLN A 35 -14.37 -5.86 7.25
N LYS A 36 -14.17 -6.53 6.09
CA LYS A 36 -14.18 -7.99 6.01
C LYS A 36 -13.10 -8.61 6.90
N LEU A 37 -11.88 -8.07 6.87
CA LEU A 37 -10.75 -8.56 7.69
C LEU A 37 -10.99 -8.31 9.18
N ILE A 38 -11.52 -7.15 9.56
CA ILE A 38 -11.91 -6.84 10.94
C ILE A 38 -12.89 -7.87 11.46
N ASN A 39 -13.94 -8.16 10.71
CA ASN A 39 -14.98 -9.10 11.11
C ASN A 39 -14.45 -10.55 11.19
N LEU A 40 -13.67 -10.96 10.19
CA LEU A 40 -13.09 -12.31 10.10
C LEU A 40 -12.14 -12.62 11.26
N LYS A 41 -11.26 -11.66 11.59
CA LYS A 41 -10.23 -11.82 12.63
C LYS A 41 -10.70 -11.34 14.01
N LYS A 42 -11.90 -10.75 14.10
CA LYS A 42 -12.46 -10.15 15.33
C LYS A 42 -11.54 -9.06 15.91
N TYR A 43 -10.97 -8.23 15.05
CA TYR A 43 -10.10 -7.14 15.43
C TYR A 43 -10.84 -6.06 16.21
N ASN A 44 -10.15 -5.40 17.16
CA ASN A 44 -10.71 -4.37 18.02
C ASN A 44 -10.08 -2.99 17.86
N SER A 45 -8.92 -2.91 17.20
CA SER A 45 -8.16 -1.66 17.05
C SER A 45 -7.66 -1.45 15.63
N TYR A 46 -7.84 -0.22 15.14
CA TYR A 46 -7.54 0.23 13.78
C TYR A 46 -6.72 1.52 13.80
N LEU A 47 -5.66 1.56 12.98
CA LEU A 47 -4.92 2.77 12.68
C LEU A 47 -5.02 3.08 11.18
N GLU A 48 -5.29 4.34 10.83
CA GLU A 48 -5.24 4.84 9.46
C GLU A 48 -4.21 5.97 9.34
N ILE A 49 -3.25 5.82 8.44
CA ILE A 49 -2.29 6.86 8.06
C ILE A 49 -2.72 7.42 6.71
N GLY A 50 -3.05 8.73 6.65
CA GLY A 50 -3.58 9.38 5.47
C GLY A 50 -5.10 9.35 5.41
N CYS A 51 -5.77 10.05 6.31
CA CYS A 51 -7.23 10.07 6.40
C CYS A 51 -7.91 11.02 5.41
N ASP A 52 -7.19 12.05 4.93
CA ASP A 52 -7.75 13.13 4.10
C ASP A 52 -9.13 13.58 4.61
N LYS A 53 -10.17 13.50 3.80
CA LYS A 53 -11.55 13.89 4.15
C LYS A 53 -12.31 12.87 5.01
N ASN A 54 -11.64 11.86 5.55
CA ASN A 54 -12.25 10.76 6.31
C ASN A 54 -13.18 9.83 5.50
N GLU A 55 -13.06 9.80 4.18
CA GLU A 55 -13.96 9.00 3.34
C GLU A 55 -13.86 7.50 3.67
N ASN A 56 -12.66 7.02 3.98
CA ASN A 56 -12.42 5.65 4.46
C ASN A 56 -12.61 5.59 5.98
N PHE A 57 -11.90 6.42 6.73
CA PHE A 57 -11.87 6.40 8.20
C PHE A 57 -13.25 6.42 8.84
N SER A 58 -14.20 7.25 8.33
CA SER A 58 -15.55 7.35 8.90
C SER A 58 -16.36 6.06 8.74
N LYS A 59 -16.14 5.31 7.67
CA LYS A 59 -16.92 4.12 7.31
C LYS A 59 -16.45 2.84 7.98
N ILE A 60 -15.23 2.82 8.53
CA ILE A 60 -14.74 1.65 9.25
C ILE A 60 -15.41 1.54 10.61
N ASN A 61 -16.12 0.42 10.82
CA ASN A 61 -16.79 0.11 12.08
C ASN A 61 -15.90 -0.80 12.94
N ILE A 62 -15.37 -0.23 14.02
CA ILE A 62 -14.47 -0.91 14.96
C ILE A 62 -14.48 -0.17 16.31
N ASN A 63 -14.23 -0.86 17.42
CA ASN A 63 -14.32 -0.28 18.76
C ASN A 63 -13.33 0.86 18.97
N LYS A 64 -12.06 0.65 18.62
CA LYS A 64 -10.99 1.64 18.77
C LYS A 64 -10.41 1.97 17.40
N LYS A 65 -10.50 3.24 17.00
CA LYS A 65 -9.85 3.71 15.78
C LYS A 65 -9.08 5.01 15.96
N VAL A 66 -7.89 5.05 15.40
CA VAL A 66 -7.00 6.20 15.36
C VAL A 66 -6.72 6.55 13.91
N GLY A 67 -6.85 7.82 13.58
CA GLY A 67 -6.56 8.35 12.25
C GLY A 67 -5.51 9.44 12.33
N VAL A 68 -4.53 9.40 11.43
CA VAL A 68 -3.40 10.34 11.38
C VAL A 68 -3.33 10.99 10.02
N ASP A 69 -3.41 12.32 9.99
CA ASP A 69 -3.25 13.11 8.77
C ASP A 69 -2.66 14.49 9.10
N PRO A 70 -1.66 15.00 8.37
CA PRO A 70 -1.08 16.32 8.67
C PRO A 70 -1.97 17.49 8.27
N ARG A 71 -2.96 17.28 7.39
CA ARG A 71 -3.79 18.34 6.81
C ARG A 71 -5.24 18.32 7.29
N THR A 72 -5.92 17.19 7.07
CA THR A 72 -7.37 17.07 7.26
C THR A 72 -7.72 15.69 7.82
N GLY A 73 -8.91 15.56 8.40
CA GLY A 73 -9.41 14.26 8.89
C GLY A 73 -8.60 13.65 10.03
N GLY A 74 -8.92 12.41 10.34
CA GLY A 74 -8.29 11.67 11.43
C GLY A 74 -8.56 12.24 12.82
N THR A 75 -7.91 11.65 13.80
CA THR A 75 -7.94 12.04 15.21
C THR A 75 -6.66 12.78 15.64
N HIS A 76 -5.59 12.65 14.86
CA HIS A 76 -4.27 13.23 15.14
C HIS A 76 -3.78 14.06 13.95
N ARG A 77 -3.60 15.38 14.19
CA ARG A 77 -3.14 16.34 13.17
C ARG A 77 -1.62 16.41 13.17
N MET A 78 -0.96 15.42 12.56
CA MET A 78 0.50 15.32 12.45
C MET A 78 0.92 14.38 11.33
N THR A 79 2.21 14.37 11.00
CA THR A 79 2.79 13.40 10.08
C THR A 79 2.83 12.01 10.70
N SER A 80 2.88 10.96 9.87
CA SER A 80 3.06 9.58 10.33
C SER A 80 4.34 9.42 11.14
N ASP A 81 5.45 10.04 10.75
CA ASP A 81 6.72 10.01 11.47
C ASP A 81 6.56 10.55 12.90
N THR A 82 5.93 11.73 13.03
CA THR A 82 5.67 12.35 14.34
C THR A 82 4.75 11.49 15.19
N PHE A 83 3.74 10.87 14.57
CA PHE A 83 2.83 9.97 15.27
C PHE A 83 3.57 8.74 15.80
N PHE A 84 4.30 8.02 14.97
CA PHE A 84 5.02 6.82 15.39
C PHE A 84 6.10 7.08 16.44
N GLN A 85 6.76 8.25 16.40
CA GLN A 85 7.71 8.65 17.45
C GLN A 85 7.07 8.80 18.83
N LYS A 86 5.79 9.23 18.90
CA LYS A 86 5.05 9.48 20.14
C LYS A 86 4.15 8.33 20.55
N ASN A 87 3.85 7.43 19.62
CA ASN A 87 2.89 6.36 19.81
C ASN A 87 3.40 5.32 20.82
N LYS A 88 2.49 4.82 21.66
CA LYS A 88 2.73 3.72 22.61
C LYS A 88 1.70 2.61 22.48
N GLU A 89 0.78 2.74 21.54
CA GLU A 89 -0.35 1.82 21.37
C GLU A 89 -0.08 0.82 20.26
N PHE A 90 -0.66 -0.36 20.39
CA PHE A 90 -0.62 -1.40 19.36
C PHE A 90 -1.99 -1.52 18.68
N PHE A 91 -1.94 -1.93 17.41
CA PHE A 91 -3.13 -2.03 16.58
C PHE A 91 -3.24 -3.42 15.95
N ASP A 92 -4.48 -3.88 15.75
CA ASP A 92 -4.75 -5.17 15.10
C ASP A 92 -4.70 -5.03 13.58
N ILE A 93 -5.14 -3.90 13.06
CA ILE A 93 -5.12 -3.61 11.63
C ILE A 93 -4.66 -2.17 11.40
N ILE A 94 -3.71 -1.99 10.49
CA ILE A 94 -3.14 -0.68 10.13
C ILE A 94 -3.33 -0.47 8.63
N PHE A 95 -3.94 0.63 8.24
CA PHE A 95 -4.13 1.02 6.85
C PHE A 95 -3.25 2.21 6.50
N LEU A 96 -2.48 2.08 5.42
CA LEU A 96 -1.52 3.07 4.95
C LEU A 96 -1.97 3.62 3.59
N ASP A 97 -2.39 4.88 3.56
CA ASP A 97 -2.81 5.65 2.38
C ASP A 97 -2.29 7.09 2.47
N GLY A 98 -1.06 7.25 2.96
CA GLY A 98 -0.43 8.54 3.24
C GLY A 98 0.25 9.19 2.02
N LEU A 99 1.51 9.55 2.17
CA LEU A 99 2.32 10.09 1.06
C LEU A 99 2.75 8.95 0.13
N HIS A 100 2.33 9.00 -1.11
CA HIS A 100 2.52 7.94 -2.10
C HIS A 100 3.95 7.96 -2.69
N THR A 101 4.96 8.00 -1.85
CA THR A 101 6.37 7.86 -2.25
C THR A 101 6.97 6.59 -1.64
N TYR A 102 7.86 5.94 -2.37
CA TYR A 102 8.55 4.73 -1.91
C TYR A 102 9.15 4.93 -0.51
N GLU A 103 9.89 6.03 -0.31
CA GLU A 103 10.61 6.27 0.93
C GLU A 103 9.67 6.40 2.14
N GLN A 104 8.58 7.15 1.99
CA GLN A 104 7.62 7.30 3.09
C GLN A 104 6.86 6.00 3.31
N THR A 105 6.42 5.34 2.25
CA THR A 105 5.67 4.09 2.38
C THR A 105 6.46 3.00 3.07
N ILE A 106 7.74 2.81 2.71
CA ILE A 106 8.56 1.78 3.38
C ILE A 106 8.86 2.13 4.83
N ASN A 107 9.02 3.43 5.14
CA ASN A 107 9.17 3.90 6.51
C ASN A 107 7.90 3.65 7.33
N ASP A 108 6.73 3.98 6.79
CA ASP A 108 5.44 3.73 7.43
C ASP A 108 5.19 2.23 7.64
N ILE A 109 5.57 1.36 6.69
CA ILE A 109 5.50 -0.10 6.84
C ILE A 109 6.38 -0.56 8.01
N LYS A 110 7.65 -0.14 8.07
CA LYS A 110 8.60 -0.52 9.13
C LYS A 110 8.12 -0.05 10.52
N ASN A 111 7.63 1.17 10.61
CA ASN A 111 7.04 1.71 11.83
C ASN A 111 5.78 0.92 12.22
N SER A 112 4.89 0.66 11.26
CA SER A 112 3.67 -0.13 11.50
C SER A 112 3.96 -1.54 12.01
N LEU A 113 4.98 -2.21 11.48
CA LEU A 113 5.40 -3.55 11.96
C LEU A 113 5.81 -3.52 13.45
N THR A 114 6.35 -2.39 13.94
CA THR A 114 6.70 -2.21 15.35
C THR A 114 5.46 -2.16 16.24
N TYR A 115 4.40 -1.48 15.77
CA TYR A 115 3.17 -1.25 16.53
C TYR A 115 2.01 -2.17 16.13
N LEU A 116 2.27 -3.19 15.33
CA LEU A 116 1.30 -4.20 14.96
C LEU A 116 1.21 -5.29 16.04
N ASN A 117 0.00 -5.61 16.48
CA ASN A 117 -0.27 -6.74 17.36
C ASN A 117 0.14 -8.06 16.69
N GLN A 118 0.38 -9.09 17.52
CA GLN A 118 0.56 -10.45 17.02
C GLN A 118 -0.70 -10.88 16.24
N ASN A 119 -0.52 -11.48 15.06
CA ASN A 119 -1.60 -11.82 14.10
C ASN A 119 -2.34 -10.62 13.49
N GLY A 120 -1.81 -9.41 13.66
CA GLY A 120 -2.34 -8.22 13.00
C GLY A 120 -1.98 -8.16 11.52
N ILE A 121 -2.62 -7.23 10.81
CA ILE A 121 -2.47 -7.04 9.36
C ILE A 121 -2.17 -5.56 9.07
N ILE A 122 -1.18 -5.31 8.20
CA ILE A 122 -1.01 -3.99 7.57
C ILE A 122 -1.57 -4.07 6.16
N ILE A 123 -2.36 -3.07 5.76
CA ILE A 123 -2.87 -2.89 4.41
C ILE A 123 -2.30 -1.62 3.83
N VAL A 124 -1.69 -1.72 2.65
CA VAL A 124 -1.10 -0.57 1.94
C VAL A 124 -1.90 -0.32 0.67
N HIS A 125 -2.39 0.90 0.48
CA HIS A 125 -3.15 1.29 -0.71
C HIS A 125 -2.26 1.62 -1.90
N ASP A 126 -2.87 1.70 -3.11
CA ASP A 126 -2.24 2.14 -4.35
C ASP A 126 -1.03 1.35 -4.84
N CYS A 127 -0.98 0.04 -4.55
CA CYS A 127 0.15 -0.82 -4.90
C CYS A 127 0.20 -1.24 -6.38
N LEU A 128 -0.87 -1.08 -7.17
CA LEU A 128 -0.96 -1.58 -8.55
C LEU A 128 -1.17 -0.46 -9.58
N PRO A 129 -0.14 0.35 -9.90
CA PRO A 129 -0.23 1.34 -10.96
C PRO A 129 -0.48 0.68 -12.32
N LYS A 130 -1.49 1.18 -13.08
CA LYS A 130 -1.81 0.65 -14.42
C LYS A 130 -0.84 1.13 -15.49
N LYS A 131 -0.31 2.34 -15.34
CA LYS A 131 0.52 3.02 -16.34
C LYS A 131 1.68 3.75 -15.68
N ILE A 132 2.70 4.08 -16.48
CA ILE A 132 3.86 4.84 -16.01
C ILE A 132 3.47 6.18 -15.34
N TRP A 133 2.41 6.84 -15.81
CA TRP A 133 1.92 8.10 -15.20
C TRP A 133 1.42 7.93 -13.78
N ASN A 134 0.82 6.77 -13.50
CA ASN A 134 0.23 6.52 -12.19
C ASN A 134 1.31 6.43 -11.10
N GLN A 135 2.56 6.06 -11.48
CA GLN A 135 3.61 5.82 -10.49
C GLN A 135 4.70 6.90 -10.43
N ILE A 136 4.63 7.94 -11.28
CA ILE A 136 5.68 8.98 -11.31
C ILE A 136 5.66 9.84 -10.05
N VAL A 137 6.83 10.07 -9.49
CA VAL A 137 7.06 10.98 -8.36
C VAL A 137 7.94 12.16 -8.82
N PRO A 138 7.51 13.41 -8.58
CA PRO A 138 6.23 13.86 -8.01
C PRO A 138 5.05 13.64 -8.97
N ARG A 139 3.81 13.67 -8.42
CA ARG A 139 2.56 13.54 -9.19
C ARG A 139 2.51 14.52 -10.35
N LEU A 140 2.16 14.03 -11.54
CA LEU A 140 2.00 14.89 -12.73
C LEU A 140 0.55 15.31 -12.96
N TYR A 141 -0.38 14.35 -13.08
CA TYR A 141 -1.82 14.60 -13.29
C TYR A 141 -2.64 13.32 -13.07
N GLY A 142 -3.95 13.49 -12.96
CA GLY A 142 -4.92 12.39 -12.92
C GLY A 142 -4.78 11.47 -11.70
N HIS A 143 -5.20 10.23 -11.88
CA HIS A 143 -5.06 9.20 -10.84
C HIS A 143 -3.58 8.90 -10.60
N TRP A 144 -3.20 8.80 -9.32
CA TRP A 144 -1.81 8.70 -8.92
C TRP A 144 -1.62 7.73 -7.76
N ASN A 145 -0.96 6.64 -8.05
CA ASN A 145 -0.55 5.64 -7.06
C ASN A 145 0.80 6.00 -6.39
N GLY A 146 1.58 6.88 -7.03
CA GLY A 146 2.97 7.06 -6.63
C GLY A 146 3.80 5.80 -6.87
N ASP A 147 4.98 5.76 -6.29
CA ASP A 147 5.86 4.59 -6.42
C ASP A 147 5.80 3.64 -5.21
N VAL A 148 4.62 3.57 -4.58
CA VAL A 148 4.25 2.69 -3.46
C VAL A 148 4.61 1.22 -3.73
N TRP A 149 4.39 0.74 -4.96
CA TRP A 149 4.69 -0.63 -5.35
C TRP A 149 6.14 -1.07 -5.05
N LYS A 150 7.10 -0.14 -5.08
CA LYS A 150 8.50 -0.41 -4.75
C LYS A 150 8.68 -0.80 -3.28
N ALA A 151 7.90 -0.19 -2.39
CA ALA A 151 7.91 -0.55 -0.97
C ALA A 151 7.35 -1.96 -0.74
N ILE A 152 6.37 -2.39 -1.54
CA ILE A 152 5.88 -3.77 -1.52
C ILE A 152 6.98 -4.74 -1.98
N VAL A 153 7.70 -4.41 -3.06
CA VAL A 153 8.83 -5.24 -3.54
C VAL A 153 9.90 -5.40 -2.45
N GLU A 154 10.29 -4.31 -1.77
CA GLU A 154 11.24 -4.38 -0.64
C GLU A 154 10.67 -5.22 0.51
N THR A 155 9.42 -5.00 0.90
CA THR A 155 8.78 -5.73 2.00
C THR A 155 8.77 -7.23 1.75
N ARG A 156 8.64 -7.67 0.49
CA ARG A 156 8.68 -9.08 0.11
C ARG A 156 10.05 -9.75 0.30
N THR A 157 11.11 -8.99 0.54
CA THR A 157 12.44 -9.52 0.90
C THR A 157 12.61 -9.76 2.40
N PHE A 158 11.67 -9.30 3.24
CA PHE A 158 11.78 -9.45 4.69
C PHE A 158 11.48 -10.90 5.13
N LYS A 159 12.37 -11.50 5.92
CA LYS A 159 12.25 -12.92 6.32
C LYS A 159 11.04 -13.22 7.23
N ASN A 160 10.68 -12.25 8.08
CA ASN A 160 9.63 -12.41 9.09
C ASN A 160 8.35 -11.64 8.74
N VAL A 161 8.16 -11.36 7.46
CA VAL A 161 6.99 -10.66 6.93
C VAL A 161 6.52 -11.37 5.67
N ASP A 162 5.29 -11.86 5.68
CA ASP A 162 4.65 -12.44 4.51
C ASP A 162 3.81 -11.37 3.81
N CYS A 163 3.98 -11.20 2.50
CA CYS A 163 3.42 -10.05 1.78
C CYS A 163 2.83 -10.47 0.43
N TYR A 164 1.58 -10.04 0.22
CA TYR A 164 0.77 -10.27 -0.99
C TYR A 164 0.21 -8.94 -1.50
N THR A 165 -0.25 -8.91 -2.73
CA THR A 165 -0.99 -7.77 -3.27
C THR A 165 -2.36 -8.21 -3.74
N CYS A 166 -3.41 -7.83 -3.01
CA CYS A 166 -4.79 -8.11 -3.38
C CYS A 166 -5.18 -7.25 -4.60
N VAL A 167 -5.69 -7.93 -5.64
CA VAL A 167 -6.10 -7.29 -6.91
C VAL A 167 -7.50 -6.70 -6.76
N ALA A 168 -7.61 -5.63 -5.99
CA ALA A 168 -8.80 -4.83 -5.75
C ALA A 168 -8.40 -3.37 -5.47
N ASP A 169 -9.28 -2.41 -5.69
CA ASP A 169 -9.16 -0.98 -5.32
C ASP A 169 -7.73 -0.41 -5.53
N HIS A 170 -7.25 -0.38 -6.77
CA HIS A 170 -5.91 0.10 -7.15
C HIS A 170 -4.71 -0.69 -6.55
N GLY A 171 -4.98 -1.84 -5.95
CA GLY A 171 -3.99 -2.72 -5.33
C GLY A 171 -3.82 -2.47 -3.83
N LEU A 172 -4.13 -3.51 -3.06
CA LEU A 172 -3.97 -3.50 -1.62
C LEU A 172 -2.84 -4.45 -1.23
N GLY A 173 -1.72 -3.90 -0.77
CA GLY A 173 -0.64 -4.68 -0.16
C GLY A 173 -1.12 -5.26 1.17
N ILE A 174 -1.08 -6.59 1.30
CA ILE A 174 -1.48 -7.31 2.51
C ILE A 174 -0.23 -7.84 3.18
N ILE A 175 0.11 -7.32 4.34
CA ILE A 175 1.35 -7.59 5.05
C ILE A 175 1.04 -8.25 6.39
N LEU A 176 1.60 -9.45 6.60
CA LEU A 176 1.37 -10.28 7.76
C LEU A 176 2.68 -10.46 8.54
N LYS A 177 2.66 -10.24 9.85
CA LYS A 177 3.82 -10.40 10.73
C LYS A 177 4.01 -11.88 11.07
N ARG A 178 4.53 -12.64 10.09
CA ARG A 178 4.84 -14.07 10.20
C ARG A 178 5.99 -14.44 9.27
N LYS A 179 6.55 -15.66 9.42
CA LYS A 179 7.58 -16.16 8.52
C LYS A 179 7.13 -16.04 7.06
N ASN A 180 7.97 -15.44 6.23
CA ASN A 180 7.69 -15.23 4.82
C ASN A 180 7.66 -16.59 4.09
N GLN A 181 6.52 -16.93 3.50
CA GLN A 181 6.32 -18.19 2.75
C GLN A 181 6.68 -18.03 1.27
N ASN A 182 6.74 -16.81 0.76
CA ASN A 182 6.99 -16.47 -0.64
C ASN A 182 8.07 -15.39 -0.76
N ILE A 183 9.19 -15.54 -0.06
CA ILE A 183 10.26 -14.54 -0.01
C ILE A 183 10.80 -14.24 -1.41
N LEU A 184 10.92 -12.95 -1.71
CA LEU A 184 11.60 -12.50 -2.93
C LEU A 184 13.10 -12.62 -2.76
N LEU A 185 13.72 -13.59 -3.47
CA LEU A 185 15.16 -13.88 -3.39
C LEU A 185 15.99 -13.06 -4.38
N GLU A 186 15.36 -12.27 -5.25
CA GLU A 186 16.07 -11.43 -6.21
C GLU A 186 16.92 -10.37 -5.48
N LYS A 187 18.20 -10.30 -5.83
CA LYS A 187 19.10 -9.29 -5.28
C LYS A 187 18.82 -7.95 -5.97
N ILE A 188 18.32 -6.99 -5.21
CA ILE A 188 18.02 -5.63 -5.65
C ILE A 188 18.82 -4.68 -4.76
N ASP A 189 19.84 -4.03 -5.34
CA ASP A 189 20.73 -3.15 -4.56
C ASP A 189 20.04 -1.82 -4.19
N ASN A 190 19.10 -1.35 -5.01
CA ASN A 190 18.40 -0.09 -4.78
C ASN A 190 16.95 -0.15 -5.29
N PHE A 191 16.02 -0.39 -4.39
CA PHE A 191 14.57 -0.46 -4.69
C PHE A 191 14.01 0.86 -5.26
N LYS A 192 14.53 2.02 -4.81
CA LYS A 192 14.12 3.32 -5.34
C LYS A 192 14.38 3.45 -6.84
N SER A 193 15.45 2.86 -7.34
CA SER A 193 15.85 2.94 -8.75
C SER A 193 15.02 2.05 -9.69
N LEU A 194 14.20 1.16 -9.19
CA LEU A 194 13.30 0.32 -9.98
C LEU A 194 12.43 1.17 -10.92
N LYS A 195 12.28 0.70 -12.17
CA LYS A 195 11.52 1.38 -13.21
C LYS A 195 10.17 0.69 -13.43
N PHE A 196 9.23 1.39 -14.05
CA PHE A 196 7.94 0.79 -14.43
C PHE A 196 8.09 -0.43 -15.34
N SER A 197 9.16 -0.49 -16.15
CA SER A 197 9.49 -1.66 -16.97
C SER A 197 9.82 -2.90 -16.11
N ASP A 198 10.48 -2.71 -14.98
CA ASP A 198 10.81 -3.81 -14.07
C ASP A 198 9.54 -4.35 -13.42
N TYR A 199 8.69 -3.45 -12.91
CA TYR A 199 7.38 -3.77 -12.39
C TYR A 199 6.52 -4.53 -13.41
N TYR A 200 6.48 -4.05 -14.67
CA TYR A 200 5.68 -4.66 -15.73
C TYR A 200 6.18 -6.06 -16.09
N ASN A 201 7.48 -6.20 -16.32
CA ASN A 201 8.06 -7.46 -16.79
C ASN A 201 8.12 -8.54 -15.69
N LYS A 202 8.29 -8.14 -14.43
CA LYS A 202 8.38 -9.04 -13.27
C LYS A 202 7.17 -8.95 -12.36
N HIS A 203 6.02 -8.54 -12.89
CA HIS A 203 4.85 -8.19 -12.12
C HIS A 203 4.44 -9.27 -11.11
N SER A 204 4.22 -10.50 -11.56
CA SER A 204 3.80 -11.62 -10.70
C SER A 204 4.83 -11.92 -9.62
N LEU A 205 6.13 -11.84 -9.97
CA LEU A 205 7.23 -12.05 -9.02
C LEU A 205 7.29 -10.94 -7.97
N TYR A 206 7.20 -9.68 -8.40
CA TYR A 206 7.36 -8.52 -7.51
C TYR A 206 6.15 -8.28 -6.61
N MET A 207 4.95 -8.43 -7.16
CA MET A 207 3.73 -8.06 -6.46
C MET A 207 3.07 -9.24 -5.73
N ASN A 208 3.39 -10.51 -6.08
CA ASN A 208 2.74 -11.69 -5.52
C ASN A 208 1.21 -11.52 -5.47
N PRO A 209 0.55 -11.31 -6.63
CA PRO A 209 -0.84 -10.92 -6.68
C PRO A 209 -1.77 -12.06 -6.25
N ILE A 210 -2.80 -11.70 -5.49
CA ILE A 210 -3.90 -12.60 -5.10
C ILE A 210 -5.25 -11.98 -5.47
N GLU A 211 -6.23 -12.81 -5.78
CA GLU A 211 -7.61 -12.33 -5.95
C GLU A 211 -8.27 -12.08 -4.57
N HIS A 212 -9.18 -11.11 -4.52
CA HIS A 212 -9.87 -10.75 -3.28
C HIS A 212 -10.67 -11.90 -2.64
N ARG A 213 -11.09 -12.90 -3.45
CA ARG A 213 -11.76 -14.13 -2.98
C ARG A 213 -10.82 -15.06 -2.22
N ASP A 214 -9.53 -15.02 -2.52
CA ASP A 214 -8.51 -15.88 -1.91
C ASP A 214 -7.94 -15.28 -0.61
N LEU A 215 -8.32 -14.03 -0.30
CA LEU A 215 -7.80 -13.28 0.84
C LEU A 215 -7.99 -14.02 2.19
N GLU A 216 -9.13 -14.68 2.38
CA GLU A 216 -9.40 -15.42 3.63
C GLU A 216 -8.44 -16.60 3.85
N GLN A 217 -8.02 -17.26 2.78
CA GLN A 217 -7.05 -18.37 2.87
C GLN A 217 -5.67 -17.85 3.25
N VAL A 218 -5.32 -16.69 2.70
CA VAL A 218 -3.99 -16.08 2.92
C VAL A 218 -3.83 -15.54 4.33
N VAL A 219 -4.90 -14.98 4.93
CA VAL A 219 -4.81 -14.35 6.27
C VAL A 219 -5.06 -15.32 7.44
N LYS A 220 -5.45 -16.54 7.17
CA LYS A 220 -5.54 -17.62 8.18
C LYS A 220 -4.15 -18.05 8.65
#